data_9291776120a83bf142e3e2fc7686fb24
#
_entry.id   9291776120a83bf142e3e2fc7686fb24
#
_cell.length_a   1.000
_cell.length_b   1.000
_cell.length_c   1.000
_cell.angle_alpha   90.00
_cell.angle_beta   90.00
_cell.angle_gamma   90.00
#
_symmetry.space_group_name_H-M   'P 1'
#
loop_
_entity.id
_entity.type
_entity.pdbx_description
1 polymer ?
#
loop_
_entity_poly.entity_id
_entity_poly.type
_entity_poly.pdbx_seq_one_letter_code
_entity_poly.pdbx_strand_id
1 'polypeptide(L)'
;MKTNNLLAAFLTLLVFSGCALVTDQYQANQRKVIAYLLEDLPLPDDAEIIKAPTVLLGTGEAISGRIILESNYSPAENLIFYGTETLTTGWQLISSKVGEEVTLVYSKSGRFATIYIAPRGTLQGFFVGDAGSDIDISVVHPDAISIQNPYEDLNYENLPESP
;
A
#
# COMPACT_ATOMS: atom_id res chain seq x y z
N MET A 1 -49.21 -7.31 27.86
CA MET A 1 -48.03 -6.39 27.71
C MET A 1 -46.65 -7.04 27.88
N LYS A 2 -46.49 -8.37 27.92
CA LYS A 2 -45.18 -9.05 28.06
C LYS A 2 -44.53 -9.52 26.77
N THR A 3 -45.27 -9.61 25.67
CA THR A 3 -44.77 -10.09 24.36
C THR A 3 -43.98 -9.08 23.57
N ASN A 4 -44.24 -7.77 23.74
CA ASN A 4 -43.52 -6.72 23.01
C ASN A 4 -42.08 -6.53 23.46
N ASN A 5 -41.77 -6.82 24.71
CA ASN A 5 -40.41 -6.69 25.24
C ASN A 5 -39.49 -7.83 24.77
N LEU A 6 -40.04 -9.02 24.48
CA LEU A 6 -39.28 -10.15 24.00
C LEU A 6 -38.89 -9.94 22.52
N LEU A 7 -39.77 -9.34 21.72
CA LEU A 7 -39.50 -9.03 20.30
C LEU A 7 -38.46 -7.95 20.17
N ALA A 8 -38.51 -6.91 21.02
CA ALA A 8 -37.52 -5.84 21.04
C ALA A 8 -36.13 -6.36 21.48
N ALA A 9 -36.04 -7.26 22.44
CA ALA A 9 -34.79 -7.86 22.87
C ALA A 9 -34.18 -8.77 21.80
N PHE A 10 -35.01 -9.46 21.01
CA PHE A 10 -34.53 -10.31 19.89
C PHE A 10 -34.02 -9.48 18.71
N LEU A 11 -34.66 -8.33 18.44
CA LEU A 11 -34.25 -7.42 17.39
C LEU A 11 -32.91 -6.73 17.68
N THR A 12 -32.66 -6.37 18.96
CA THR A 12 -31.39 -5.78 19.40
C THR A 12 -30.23 -6.77 19.32
N LEU A 13 -30.45 -8.07 19.59
CA LEU A 13 -29.39 -9.09 19.47
C LEU A 13 -28.93 -9.29 18.02
N LEU A 14 -29.81 -9.16 17.04
CA LEU A 14 -29.49 -9.34 15.62
C LEU A 14 -28.61 -8.21 15.05
N VAL A 15 -28.72 -7.00 15.61
CA VAL A 15 -27.94 -5.84 15.12
C VAL A 15 -26.47 -5.92 15.58
N PHE A 16 -26.20 -6.53 16.76
CA PHE A 16 -24.83 -6.66 17.27
C PHE A 16 -24.00 -7.75 16.58
N SER A 17 -24.64 -8.76 16.00
CA SER A 17 -23.93 -9.87 15.33
C SER A 17 -23.35 -9.50 13.96
N GLY A 18 -23.88 -8.48 13.30
CA GLY A 18 -23.45 -8.09 11.96
C GLY A 18 -22.11 -7.35 11.92
N CYS A 19 -21.77 -6.58 12.95
CA CYS A 19 -20.55 -5.78 12.96
C CYS A 19 -19.27 -6.62 13.14
N ALA A 20 -19.32 -7.72 13.88
CA ALA A 20 -18.15 -8.56 14.14
C ALA A 20 -17.65 -9.26 12.86
N LEU A 21 -18.54 -9.77 12.03
CA LEU A 21 -18.18 -10.50 10.80
C LEU A 21 -17.52 -9.60 9.76
N VAL A 22 -17.95 -8.34 9.65
CA VAL A 22 -17.36 -7.37 8.72
C VAL A 22 -15.95 -6.99 9.17
N THR A 23 -15.73 -6.84 10.47
CA THR A 23 -14.43 -6.49 11.05
C THR A 23 -13.40 -7.59 10.83
N ASP A 24 -13.77 -8.85 11.03
CA ASP A 24 -12.88 -10.00 10.87
C ASP A 24 -12.48 -10.20 9.39
N GLN A 25 -13.40 -10.02 8.47
CA GLN A 25 -13.11 -10.13 7.04
C GLN A 25 -12.19 -8.98 6.56
N TYR A 26 -12.40 -7.78 7.07
CA TYR A 26 -11.55 -6.64 6.78
C TYR A 26 -10.11 -6.86 7.29
N GLN A 27 -9.95 -7.32 8.52
CA GLN A 27 -8.64 -7.64 9.09
C GLN A 27 -7.94 -8.80 8.36
N ALA A 28 -8.69 -9.82 7.92
CA ALA A 28 -8.14 -10.93 7.14
C ALA A 28 -7.64 -10.46 5.78
N ASN A 29 -8.35 -9.56 5.12
CA ASN A 29 -7.91 -8.97 3.85
C ASN A 29 -6.68 -8.08 4.03
N GLN A 30 -6.60 -7.28 5.08
CA GLN A 30 -5.42 -6.47 5.38
C GLN A 30 -4.18 -7.36 5.60
N ARG A 31 -4.29 -8.45 6.35
CA ARG A 31 -3.18 -9.40 6.56
C ARG A 31 -2.70 -10.02 5.26
N LYS A 32 -3.60 -10.37 4.33
CA LYS A 32 -3.22 -10.89 3.01
C LYS A 32 -2.46 -9.85 2.19
N VAL A 33 -2.90 -8.58 2.22
CA VAL A 33 -2.23 -7.49 1.53
C VAL A 33 -0.84 -7.24 2.09
N ILE A 34 -0.70 -7.20 3.42
CA ILE A 34 0.60 -7.06 4.07
C ILE A 34 1.52 -8.21 3.66
N ALA A 35 1.05 -9.46 3.76
CA ALA A 35 1.83 -10.63 3.38
C ALA A 35 2.28 -10.57 1.92
N TYR A 36 1.40 -10.17 1.01
CA TYR A 36 1.72 -10.01 -0.40
C TYR A 36 2.72 -8.89 -0.67
N LEU A 37 2.51 -7.71 -0.06
CA LEU A 37 3.36 -6.54 -0.28
C LEU A 37 4.77 -6.73 0.29
N LEU A 38 4.87 -7.46 1.41
CA LEU A 38 6.11 -7.64 2.16
C LEU A 38 6.74 -9.03 1.96
N GLU A 39 6.17 -9.90 1.13
CA GLU A 39 6.64 -11.27 0.96
C GLU A 39 8.15 -11.35 0.65
N ASP A 40 8.64 -10.37 -0.08
CA ASP A 40 10.02 -10.33 -0.56
C ASP A 40 10.64 -8.91 -0.51
N LEU A 41 9.97 -7.96 0.14
CA LEU A 41 10.53 -6.64 0.46
C LEU A 41 11.06 -6.67 1.89
N PRO A 42 12.37 -6.40 2.10
CA PRO A 42 12.91 -6.31 3.44
C PRO A 42 12.34 -5.10 4.17
N LEU A 43 12.16 -5.23 5.47
CA LEU A 43 11.81 -4.13 6.36
C LEU A 43 12.94 -3.89 7.35
N PRO A 44 13.20 -2.63 7.73
CA PRO A 44 14.09 -2.34 8.86
C PRO A 44 13.59 -3.06 10.12
N ASP A 45 14.51 -3.54 10.96
CA ASP A 45 14.18 -4.34 12.15
C ASP A 45 13.28 -3.61 13.15
N ASP A 46 13.32 -2.27 13.13
CA ASP A 46 12.55 -1.39 14.00
C ASP A 46 11.29 -0.81 13.34
N ALA A 47 10.97 -1.22 12.13
CA ALA A 47 9.86 -0.65 11.38
C ALA A 47 8.50 -1.02 11.98
N GLU A 48 7.69 -0.02 12.26
CA GLU A 48 6.32 -0.16 12.76
C GLU A 48 5.29 0.32 11.74
N ILE A 49 4.23 -0.46 11.53
CA ILE A 49 3.12 -0.06 10.62
C ILE A 49 2.24 0.94 11.35
N ILE A 50 2.25 2.20 10.91
CA ILE A 50 1.49 3.30 11.53
C ILE A 50 0.12 3.54 10.90
N LYS A 51 -0.09 3.04 9.70
CA LYS A 51 -1.40 3.11 9.02
C LYS A 51 -1.77 1.76 8.45
N ALA A 52 -3.05 1.43 8.57
CA ALA A 52 -3.58 0.23 7.96
C ALA A 52 -3.28 0.21 6.46
N PRO A 53 -2.82 -0.94 5.92
CA PRO A 53 -2.53 -1.07 4.51
C PRO A 53 -3.75 -0.72 3.67
N THR A 54 -3.53 0.01 2.60
CA THR A 54 -4.56 0.35 1.63
C THR A 54 -4.41 -0.52 0.40
N VAL A 55 -5.42 -1.31 0.08
CA VAL A 55 -5.53 -1.95 -1.24
C VAL A 55 -6.00 -0.88 -2.20
N LEU A 56 -5.20 -0.58 -3.21
CA LEU A 56 -5.53 0.43 -4.21
C LEU A 56 -6.36 -0.17 -5.33
N LEU A 57 -5.94 -1.30 -5.86
CA LEU A 57 -6.57 -1.99 -6.99
C LEU A 57 -6.20 -3.47 -6.97
N GLY A 58 -7.00 -4.30 -7.62
CA GLY A 58 -6.66 -5.66 -7.96
C GLY A 58 -7.71 -6.69 -7.62
N THR A 59 -7.62 -7.80 -8.31
CA THR A 59 -8.44 -9.00 -8.08
C THR A 59 -7.55 -10.23 -8.08
N GLY A 60 -7.84 -11.18 -7.20
CA GLY A 60 -7.07 -12.42 -7.12
C GLY A 60 -5.65 -12.20 -6.61
N GLU A 61 -4.66 -12.62 -7.40
CA GLU A 61 -3.22 -12.54 -7.07
C GLU A 61 -2.57 -11.21 -7.49
N ALA A 62 -3.20 -10.47 -8.40
CA ALA A 62 -2.71 -9.18 -8.87
C ALA A 62 -3.22 -8.04 -7.98
N ILE A 63 -2.54 -7.80 -6.87
CA ILE A 63 -2.91 -6.77 -5.89
C ILE A 63 -1.92 -5.62 -5.97
N SER A 64 -2.44 -4.39 -5.94
CA SER A 64 -1.67 -3.18 -5.71
C SER A 64 -2.05 -2.58 -4.37
N GLY A 65 -1.06 -2.20 -3.58
CA GLY A 65 -1.31 -1.71 -2.24
C GLY A 65 -0.25 -0.73 -1.77
N ARG A 66 -0.51 -0.13 -0.62
CA ARG A 66 0.34 0.86 0.03
C ARG A 66 0.39 0.61 1.53
N ILE A 67 1.59 0.71 2.10
CA ILE A 67 1.85 0.60 3.54
C ILE A 67 2.66 1.81 3.97
N ILE A 68 2.33 2.37 5.13
CA ILE A 68 3.09 3.44 5.75
C ILE A 68 3.68 2.93 7.06
N LEU A 69 4.98 3.10 7.21
CA LEU A 69 5.78 2.65 8.33
C LEU A 69 6.46 3.83 9.00
N GLU A 70 6.80 3.69 10.26
CA GLU A 70 7.82 4.48 10.96
C GLU A 70 9.05 3.64 11.24
N SER A 71 10.22 4.28 11.21
CA SER A 71 11.51 3.72 11.59
C SER A 71 12.29 4.74 12.40
N ASN A 72 13.07 4.28 13.39
CA ASN A 72 13.96 5.15 14.16
C ASN A 72 15.24 5.50 13.40
N TYR A 73 15.51 4.83 12.30
CA TYR A 73 16.61 5.17 11.41
C TYR A 73 16.32 6.45 10.63
N SER A 74 17.35 7.25 10.43
CA SER A 74 17.27 8.43 9.57
C SER A 74 16.98 8.08 8.12
N PRO A 75 16.52 9.02 7.28
CA PRO A 75 16.33 8.78 5.85
C PRO A 75 17.61 8.26 5.14
N ALA A 76 18.80 8.70 5.58
CA ALA A 76 20.07 8.23 5.01
C ALA A 76 20.37 6.76 5.38
N GLU A 77 20.10 6.35 6.62
CA GLU A 77 20.29 4.97 7.05
C GLU A 77 19.29 4.03 6.34
N ASN A 78 18.03 4.45 6.22
CA ASN A 78 17.04 3.71 5.48
C ASN A 78 17.33 3.66 3.96
N LEU A 79 17.93 4.71 3.38
CA LEU A 79 18.44 4.66 2.01
C LEU A 79 19.50 3.55 1.84
N ILE A 80 20.45 3.45 2.77
CA ILE A 80 21.49 2.41 2.75
C ILE A 80 20.83 1.04 2.90
N PHE A 81 19.93 0.88 3.87
CA PHE A 81 19.21 -0.36 4.10
C PHE A 81 18.48 -0.85 2.83
N TYR A 82 17.61 -0.03 2.24
CA TYR A 82 16.88 -0.42 1.05
C TYR A 82 17.78 -0.57 -0.18
N GLY A 83 18.83 0.23 -0.27
CA GLY A 83 19.82 0.14 -1.35
C GLY A 83 20.64 -1.16 -1.36
N THR A 84 20.74 -1.83 -0.21
CA THR A 84 21.48 -3.09 -0.07
C THR A 84 20.55 -4.29 0.07
N GLU A 85 19.68 -4.30 1.06
CA GLU A 85 18.88 -5.47 1.40
C GLU A 85 17.83 -5.81 0.33
N THR A 86 17.22 -4.80 -0.31
CA THR A 86 16.23 -5.03 -1.36
C THR A 86 16.83 -5.76 -2.57
N LEU A 87 18.09 -5.50 -2.89
CA LEU A 87 18.77 -6.17 -3.99
C LEU A 87 19.04 -7.65 -3.68
N THR A 88 19.24 -8.02 -2.42
CA THR A 88 19.49 -9.43 -2.02
C THR A 88 18.25 -10.31 -2.23
N THR A 89 17.06 -9.72 -2.22
CA THR A 89 15.78 -10.41 -2.42
C THR A 89 15.36 -10.51 -3.90
N GLY A 90 16.21 -10.03 -4.80
CA GLY A 90 16.01 -10.14 -6.25
C GLY A 90 15.27 -8.96 -6.88
N TRP A 91 14.99 -7.90 -6.13
CA TRP A 91 14.51 -6.64 -6.69
C TRP A 91 15.64 -5.91 -7.40
N GLN A 92 15.32 -5.24 -8.50
CA GLN A 92 16.26 -4.43 -9.29
C GLN A 92 15.89 -2.96 -9.14
N LEU A 93 16.84 -2.14 -8.70
CA LEU A 93 16.66 -0.69 -8.64
C LEU A 93 16.65 -0.13 -10.07
N ILE A 94 15.54 0.49 -10.46
CA ILE A 94 15.35 1.08 -11.78
C ILE A 94 15.41 2.61 -11.78
N SER A 95 15.14 3.23 -10.63
CA SER A 95 15.24 4.69 -10.48
C SER A 95 15.46 5.07 -9.03
N SER A 96 16.18 6.16 -8.81
CA SER A 96 16.34 6.74 -7.48
C SER A 96 16.38 8.27 -7.57
N LYS A 97 15.78 8.92 -6.56
CA LYS A 97 15.92 10.34 -6.29
C LYS A 97 16.37 10.49 -4.84
N VAL A 98 17.49 11.15 -4.62
CA VAL A 98 18.07 11.33 -3.29
C VAL A 98 18.20 12.82 -3.00
N GLY A 99 17.68 13.23 -1.85
CA GLY A 99 17.71 14.58 -1.30
C GLY A 99 17.43 14.54 0.19
N GLU A 100 16.73 15.52 0.72
CA GLU A 100 16.18 15.50 2.08
C GLU A 100 15.16 14.35 2.22
N GLU A 101 14.43 14.10 1.14
CA GLU A 101 13.55 12.96 0.95
C GLU A 101 14.17 12.02 -0.08
N VAL A 102 13.91 10.75 0.05
CA VAL A 102 14.42 9.70 -0.84
C VAL A 102 13.26 8.99 -1.53
N THR A 103 13.40 8.75 -2.82
CA THR A 103 12.49 7.88 -3.56
C THR A 103 13.30 6.82 -4.28
N LEU A 104 12.96 5.56 -4.04
CA LEU A 104 13.56 4.40 -4.71
C LEU A 104 12.46 3.67 -5.46
N VAL A 105 12.72 3.30 -6.70
CA VAL A 105 11.80 2.52 -7.52
C VAL A 105 12.49 1.24 -7.93
N TYR A 106 11.86 0.12 -7.59
CA TYR A 106 12.35 -1.22 -7.89
C TYR A 106 11.40 -1.95 -8.82
N SER A 107 11.92 -2.94 -9.53
CA SER A 107 11.11 -3.92 -10.28
C SER A 107 11.52 -5.34 -9.94
N LYS A 108 10.55 -6.26 -9.92
CA LYS A 108 10.75 -7.69 -9.75
C LYS A 108 9.59 -8.46 -10.35
N SER A 109 9.86 -9.36 -11.29
CA SER A 109 8.84 -10.26 -11.87
C SER A 109 7.58 -9.53 -12.35
N GLY A 110 7.73 -8.41 -13.03
CA GLY A 110 6.62 -7.57 -13.51
C GLY A 110 5.99 -6.66 -12.46
N ARG A 111 6.32 -6.80 -11.18
CA ARG A 111 5.88 -5.89 -10.11
C ARG A 111 6.81 -4.68 -10.01
N PHE A 112 6.25 -3.57 -9.56
CA PHE A 112 6.98 -2.36 -9.24
C PHE A 112 6.76 -2.01 -7.77
N ALA A 113 7.85 -1.69 -7.08
CA ALA A 113 7.79 -1.16 -5.71
C ALA A 113 8.39 0.25 -5.70
N THR A 114 7.63 1.19 -5.14
CA THR A 114 8.12 2.55 -4.85
C THR A 114 8.26 2.70 -3.36
N ILE A 115 9.46 3.03 -2.90
CA ILE A 115 9.77 3.29 -1.50
C ILE A 115 10.11 4.76 -1.37
N TYR A 116 9.27 5.50 -0.67
CA TYR A 116 9.48 6.90 -0.35
C TYR A 116 9.85 7.01 1.12
N ILE A 117 10.95 7.70 1.42
CA ILE A 117 11.50 7.85 2.76
C ILE A 117 11.65 9.34 3.04
N ALA A 118 11.04 9.80 4.11
CA ALA A 118 11.07 11.20 4.54
C ALA A 118 11.42 11.31 6.03
N PRO A 119 11.90 12.47 6.50
CA PRO A 119 12.03 12.71 7.92
C PRO A 119 10.72 12.44 8.66
N ARG A 120 10.80 11.90 9.89
CA ARG A 120 9.62 11.53 10.68
C ARG A 120 8.68 12.73 10.87
N GLY A 121 7.37 12.45 10.76
CA GLY A 121 6.32 13.45 10.85
C GLY A 121 5.96 14.13 9.53
N THR A 122 6.77 13.98 8.48
CA THR A 122 6.48 14.57 7.16
C THR A 122 5.18 14.04 6.58
N LEU A 123 4.95 12.72 6.62
CA LEU A 123 3.72 12.09 6.10
C LEU A 123 2.49 12.32 6.98
N GLN A 124 2.70 12.73 8.24
CA GLN A 124 1.63 13.03 9.19
C GLN A 124 1.32 14.52 9.27
N GLY A 125 2.13 15.38 8.64
CA GLY A 125 1.98 16.83 8.66
C GLY A 125 2.45 17.48 9.96
N PHE A 126 3.20 16.78 10.79
CA PHE A 126 3.79 17.29 12.03
C PHE A 126 5.31 17.12 11.96
N PHE A 127 6.04 18.21 12.03
CA PHE A 127 7.48 18.18 12.28
C PHE A 127 7.70 17.83 13.76
N VAL A 128 7.86 16.55 14.04
CA VAL A 128 8.43 16.10 15.30
C VAL A 128 9.94 16.05 15.05
N GLY A 129 10.71 16.89 15.71
CA GLY A 129 12.18 16.95 15.52
C GLY A 129 12.91 15.73 16.09
N ASP A 130 12.39 14.54 15.84
CA ASP A 130 12.92 13.26 16.29
C ASP A 130 13.72 12.61 15.14
N ALA A 131 14.85 11.99 15.53
CA ALA A 131 15.74 11.30 14.60
C ALA A 131 15.07 10.00 14.13
N GLY A 132 14.38 10.04 13.00
CA GLY A 132 13.72 8.88 12.43
C GLY A 132 13.13 9.22 11.07
N SER A 133 12.46 8.26 10.44
CA SER A 133 11.81 8.46 9.16
C SER A 133 10.44 7.83 9.07
N ASP A 134 9.60 8.44 8.25
CA ASP A 134 8.39 7.87 7.71
C ASP A 134 8.74 7.18 6.39
N ILE A 135 8.24 5.97 6.20
CA ILE A 135 8.50 5.16 5.01
C ILE A 135 7.16 4.79 4.37
N ASP A 136 6.99 5.16 3.12
CA ASP A 136 5.80 4.84 2.33
C ASP A 136 6.18 3.83 1.25
N ILE A 137 5.65 2.63 1.35
CA ILE A 137 5.89 1.55 0.38
C ILE A 137 4.62 1.32 -0.42
N SER A 138 4.73 1.52 -1.73
CA SER A 138 3.66 1.20 -2.68
C SER A 138 4.14 0.09 -3.61
N VAL A 139 3.41 -1.01 -3.68
CA VAL A 139 3.66 -2.10 -4.63
C VAL A 139 2.52 -2.17 -5.63
N VAL A 140 2.89 -2.20 -6.91
CA VAL A 140 1.93 -2.22 -8.02
C VAL A 140 2.21 -3.44 -8.90
N HIS A 141 1.17 -4.25 -9.12
CA HIS A 141 1.19 -5.28 -10.14
C HIS A 141 0.56 -4.73 -11.43
N PRO A 142 1.20 -4.89 -12.61
CA PRO A 142 0.67 -4.34 -13.87
C PRO A 142 -0.76 -4.79 -14.16
N ASP A 143 -1.06 -6.06 -13.90
CA ASP A 143 -2.38 -6.63 -14.15
C ASP A 143 -3.46 -6.13 -13.17
N ALA A 144 -3.06 -5.49 -12.06
CA ALA A 144 -3.99 -4.85 -11.15
C ALA A 144 -4.49 -3.51 -11.69
N ILE A 145 -3.73 -2.90 -12.60
CA ILE A 145 -4.05 -1.64 -13.25
C ILE A 145 -4.31 -1.91 -14.73
N SER A 146 -5.47 -2.45 -15.04
CA SER A 146 -5.94 -2.46 -16.43
C SER A 146 -6.38 -1.03 -16.80
N ILE A 147 -5.44 -0.20 -17.17
CA ILE A 147 -5.75 1.05 -17.86
C ILE A 147 -6.14 0.65 -19.27
N GLN A 148 -7.43 0.47 -19.50
CA GLN A 148 -7.93 0.43 -20.88
C GLN A 148 -7.53 1.76 -21.51
N ASN A 149 -6.68 1.69 -22.53
CA ASN A 149 -6.34 2.86 -23.31
C ASN A 149 -7.64 3.36 -23.97
N PRO A 150 -8.21 4.50 -23.58
CA PRO A 150 -9.47 4.99 -24.15
C PRO A 150 -9.34 5.31 -25.64
N TYR A 151 -8.14 5.24 -26.20
CA TYR A 151 -7.83 5.49 -27.59
C TYR A 151 -7.54 4.21 -28.40
N GLU A 152 -7.61 3.01 -27.78
CA GLU A 152 -7.32 1.75 -28.46
C GLU A 152 -8.35 1.43 -29.53
N ASP A 153 -9.60 1.91 -29.37
CA ASP A 153 -10.68 1.77 -30.32
C ASP A 153 -10.77 2.91 -31.36
N LEU A 154 -9.88 3.90 -31.28
CA LEU A 154 -9.82 4.95 -32.30
C LEU A 154 -9.12 4.42 -33.55
N ASN A 155 -9.94 4.01 -34.51
CA ASN A 155 -9.45 3.66 -35.83
C ASN A 155 -8.92 4.93 -36.54
N TYR A 156 -7.59 5.12 -36.50
CA TYR A 156 -6.89 6.28 -37.10
C TYR A 156 -7.06 6.36 -38.61
N GLU A 157 -7.57 5.31 -39.28
CA GLU A 157 -7.85 5.32 -40.71
C GLU A 157 -8.98 6.27 -41.13
N ASN A 158 -9.80 6.70 -40.17
CA ASN A 158 -10.96 7.58 -40.44
C ASN A 158 -10.77 9.03 -39.96
N LEU A 159 -9.56 9.46 -39.66
CA LEU A 159 -9.29 10.86 -39.38
C LEU A 159 -9.41 11.68 -40.68
N PRO A 160 -10.22 12.75 -40.70
CA PRO A 160 -10.26 13.64 -41.86
C PRO A 160 -8.87 14.22 -42.09
N GLU A 161 -8.39 14.14 -43.33
CA GLU A 161 -7.15 14.81 -43.72
C GLU A 161 -7.27 16.30 -43.36
N SER A 162 -6.28 16.78 -42.60
CA SER A 162 -6.22 18.19 -42.22
C SER A 162 -6.16 19.09 -43.49
N PRO A 163 -6.91 20.19 -43.50
CA PRO A 163 -7.00 21.11 -44.65
C PRO A 163 -5.67 21.78 -44.98
#